data_06ca7a9d7259d903a46e894b8e03a351
#
_entry.id   06ca7a9d7259d903a46e894b8e03a351
#
_cell.length_a   1.000
_cell.length_b   1.000
_cell.length_c   1.000
_cell.angle_alpha   90.00
_cell.angle_beta   90.00
_cell.angle_gamma   90.00
#
_symmetry.space_group_name_H-M   'P 1'
#
loop_
_entity.id
_entity.type
_entity.pdbx_description
1 polymer ?
#
loop_
_entity_poly.entity_id
_entity_poly.type
_entity_poly.pdbx_seq_one_letter_code
_entity_poly.pdbx_strand_id
1 'polypeptide(L)'
;GSRQNIDEPTTSVTGEGLMRYLTWFTRPTVPVRYSNGHYGFLDGNPNISQSVFKNPIEALNMGYKDNKHYRFDGKFFGEIDIIKGLKFRSSLAYKYYMNDVTTFNPKNNVRYDAEGNALTTVGTNKLTDYHYLETTYINENILTYDFSVGKHSFNLLAGHSIQATRWDKNEASKQGFATDNIYEMDGGTMNDHVTGSAEESS
;
A
#
# COMPACT_ATOMS: atom_id res chain seq x y z
N GLY A 1 -10.00 -7.28 11.98
CA GLY A 1 -9.01 -7.10 10.92
C GLY A 1 -9.71 -7.06 9.57
N SER A 2 -9.34 -6.15 8.71
CA SER A 2 -9.83 -6.11 7.33
C SER A 2 -8.70 -6.54 6.41
N ARG A 3 -8.97 -7.49 5.52
CA ARG A 3 -8.09 -7.86 4.42
C ARG A 3 -8.67 -7.22 3.15
N GLN A 4 -7.87 -6.45 2.46
CA GLN A 4 -8.26 -5.85 1.20
C GLN A 4 -7.24 -6.31 0.14
N ASN A 5 -7.70 -7.18 -0.76
CA ASN A 5 -6.95 -7.50 -1.96
C ASN A 5 -7.32 -6.45 -3.01
N ILE A 6 -6.35 -5.71 -3.48
CA ILE A 6 -6.52 -4.74 -4.54
C ILE A 6 -5.69 -5.23 -5.72
N ASP A 7 -6.36 -5.76 -6.74
CA ASP A 7 -5.74 -6.08 -8.02
C ASP A 7 -5.48 -4.77 -8.78
N GLU A 8 -4.43 -4.05 -8.42
CA GLU A 8 -4.02 -2.86 -9.14
C GLU A 8 -2.99 -3.22 -10.22
N PRO A 9 -3.10 -2.62 -11.42
CA PRO A 9 -2.09 -2.82 -12.46
C PRO A 9 -0.73 -2.27 -11.99
N THR A 10 0.28 -3.12 -12.07
CA THR A 10 1.65 -2.82 -11.65
C THR A 10 2.38 -2.01 -12.72
N THR A 11 2.16 -0.72 -12.76
CA THR A 11 2.93 0.17 -13.62
C THR A 11 3.41 1.38 -12.82
N SER A 12 4.45 2.03 -13.29
CA SER A 12 5.04 3.21 -12.65
C SER A 12 4.09 4.43 -12.55
N VAL A 13 2.93 4.35 -13.18
CA VAL A 13 1.85 5.34 -13.06
C VAL A 13 0.74 4.67 -12.25
N THR A 14 0.50 5.17 -11.05
CA THR A 14 -0.33 4.54 -10.04
C THR A 14 -1.84 4.60 -10.34
N GLY A 15 -2.51 3.44 -10.15
CA GLY A 15 -3.94 3.34 -9.84
C GLY A 15 -4.92 3.80 -10.94
N GLU A 16 -5.98 4.43 -10.53
CA GLU A 16 -7.08 4.92 -11.38
C GLU A 16 -6.60 5.83 -12.52
N GLY A 17 -5.53 6.58 -12.31
CA GLY A 17 -4.93 7.46 -13.31
C GLY A 17 -4.42 6.70 -14.54
N LEU A 18 -3.80 5.55 -14.35
CA LEU A 18 -3.30 4.73 -15.45
C LEU A 18 -4.43 4.16 -16.29
N MET A 19 -5.44 3.55 -15.65
CA MET A 19 -6.57 2.96 -16.38
C MET A 19 -7.34 4.01 -17.17
N ARG A 20 -7.59 5.17 -16.57
CA ARG A 20 -8.21 6.31 -17.26
C ARG A 20 -7.36 6.76 -18.45
N TYR A 21 -6.06 6.89 -18.25
CA TYR A 21 -5.13 7.28 -19.29
C TYR A 21 -5.09 6.25 -20.44
N LEU A 22 -4.95 4.98 -20.14
CA LEU A 22 -4.92 3.92 -21.12
C LEU A 22 -6.23 3.82 -21.92
N THR A 23 -7.39 3.96 -21.27
CA THR A 23 -8.69 3.90 -21.94
C THR A 23 -8.94 5.12 -22.85
N TRP A 24 -8.47 6.30 -22.47
CA TRP A 24 -8.62 7.50 -23.30
C TRP A 24 -7.72 7.54 -24.52
N PHE A 25 -6.52 6.99 -24.40
CA PHE A 25 -5.52 7.02 -25.47
C PHE A 25 -5.51 5.75 -26.34
N THR A 26 -6.21 4.71 -25.93
CA THR A 26 -6.35 3.51 -26.78
C THR A 26 -7.33 3.79 -27.92
N ARG A 27 -6.86 3.68 -29.15
CA ARG A 27 -7.72 3.86 -30.31
C ARG A 27 -8.74 2.72 -30.40
N PRO A 28 -10.00 2.99 -30.82
CA PRO A 28 -11.02 1.95 -31.01
C PRO A 28 -10.67 0.90 -32.07
N THR A 29 -9.72 1.20 -32.92
CA THR A 29 -9.22 0.29 -33.96
C THR A 29 -8.23 -0.76 -33.48
N VAL A 30 -7.73 -0.62 -32.24
CA VAL A 30 -6.80 -1.58 -31.63
C VAL A 30 -7.62 -2.72 -31.04
N PRO A 31 -7.47 -3.96 -31.54
CA PRO A 31 -8.19 -5.10 -30.97
C PRO A 31 -7.68 -5.42 -29.59
N VAL A 32 -8.52 -5.98 -28.73
CA VAL A 32 -8.08 -6.51 -27.43
C VAL A 32 -7.03 -7.58 -27.60
N ARG A 33 -7.24 -8.47 -28.57
CA ARG A 33 -6.27 -9.51 -28.99
C ARG A 33 -6.30 -9.66 -30.51
N TYR A 34 -5.15 -9.95 -31.05
CA TYR A 34 -5.02 -10.42 -32.44
C TYR A 34 -5.48 -11.87 -32.56
N SER A 35 -5.63 -12.35 -33.80
CA SER A 35 -5.98 -13.75 -34.10
C SER A 35 -4.95 -14.76 -33.60
N ASN A 36 -3.71 -14.35 -33.44
CA ASN A 36 -2.61 -15.14 -32.86
C ASN A 36 -2.65 -15.23 -31.31
N GLY A 37 -3.63 -14.58 -30.65
CA GLY A 37 -3.80 -14.59 -29.21
C GLY A 37 -3.04 -13.49 -28.43
N HIS A 38 -2.12 -12.78 -29.09
CA HIS A 38 -1.39 -11.67 -28.45
C HIS A 38 -2.27 -10.44 -28.27
N TYR A 39 -1.97 -9.63 -27.25
CA TYR A 39 -2.69 -8.38 -27.02
C TYR A 39 -2.44 -7.39 -28.15
N GLY A 40 -3.51 -6.70 -28.56
CA GLY A 40 -3.44 -5.68 -29.58
C GLY A 40 -2.56 -4.51 -29.12
N PHE A 41 -1.79 -3.97 -30.05
CA PHE A 41 -0.84 -2.91 -29.80
C PHE A 41 -1.09 -1.71 -30.72
N LEU A 42 -0.84 -0.49 -30.21
CA LEU A 42 -0.94 0.74 -30.99
C LEU A 42 0.29 0.88 -31.89
N ASP A 43 0.17 0.40 -33.11
CA ASP A 43 1.24 0.49 -34.11
C ASP A 43 1.19 1.82 -34.86
N GLY A 44 2.36 2.35 -35.20
CA GLY A 44 2.54 3.29 -36.30
C GLY A 44 2.49 4.80 -35.98
N ASN A 45 2.57 5.25 -34.73
CA ASN A 45 2.83 6.69 -34.51
C ASN A 45 4.26 6.92 -34.00
N PRO A 46 5.20 7.39 -34.86
CA PRO A 46 6.60 7.60 -34.49
C PRO A 46 6.79 8.72 -33.44
N ASN A 47 5.77 9.54 -33.21
CA ASN A 47 5.83 10.66 -32.26
C ASN A 47 5.32 10.31 -30.88
N ILE A 48 4.81 9.10 -30.67
CA ILE A 48 4.34 8.66 -29.36
C ILE A 48 5.30 7.57 -28.88
N SER A 49 6.01 7.85 -27.79
CA SER A 49 6.88 6.87 -27.17
C SER A 49 6.11 5.57 -26.92
N GLN A 50 6.48 4.51 -27.61
CA GLN A 50 5.82 3.21 -27.60
C GLN A 50 5.82 2.57 -26.20
N SER A 51 6.64 3.06 -25.30
CA SER A 51 6.73 2.58 -23.92
C SER A 51 5.53 2.96 -23.03
N VAL A 52 4.73 3.94 -23.44
CA VAL A 52 3.70 4.56 -22.59
C VAL A 52 2.31 3.91 -22.79
N PHE A 53 2.03 3.37 -23.97
CA PHE A 53 0.68 2.90 -24.32
C PHE A 53 0.60 1.38 -24.33
N LYS A 54 0.18 0.81 -23.21
CA LYS A 54 -0.18 -0.60 -23.12
C LYS A 54 -1.67 -0.78 -23.43
N ASN A 55 -2.03 -1.95 -23.95
CA ASN A 55 -3.43 -2.34 -24.02
C ASN A 55 -4.03 -2.34 -22.59
N PRO A 56 -5.17 -1.68 -22.33
CA PRO A 56 -5.74 -1.64 -20.99
C PRO A 56 -6.03 -3.02 -20.40
N ILE A 57 -6.49 -3.95 -21.23
CA ILE A 57 -6.78 -5.33 -20.80
C ILE A 57 -5.48 -6.10 -20.52
N GLU A 58 -4.43 -5.84 -21.30
CA GLU A 58 -3.10 -6.35 -21.01
C GLU A 58 -2.62 -5.83 -19.64
N ALA A 59 -2.70 -4.52 -19.40
CA ALA A 59 -2.27 -3.90 -18.16
C ALA A 59 -3.00 -4.46 -16.92
N LEU A 60 -4.30 -4.80 -17.06
CA LEU A 60 -5.09 -5.42 -15.99
C LEU A 60 -4.69 -6.88 -15.71
N ASN A 61 -4.29 -7.61 -16.75
CA ASN A 61 -3.98 -9.04 -16.64
C ASN A 61 -2.49 -9.32 -16.38
N MET A 62 -1.66 -8.31 -16.49
CA MET A 62 -0.21 -8.42 -16.36
C MET A 62 0.27 -7.79 -15.07
N GLY A 63 0.41 -8.58 -14.08
CA GLY A 63 0.93 -8.16 -12.81
C GLY A 63 0.13 -8.77 -11.67
N TYR A 64 0.81 -9.00 -10.60
CA TYR A 64 0.21 -9.50 -9.38
C TYR A 64 0.51 -8.50 -8.27
N LYS A 65 -0.51 -8.11 -7.53
CA LYS A 65 -0.36 -7.31 -6.32
C LYS A 65 -1.27 -7.85 -5.24
N ASP A 66 -0.69 -8.38 -4.20
CA ASP A 66 -1.40 -8.77 -2.97
C ASP A 66 -1.09 -7.73 -1.90
N ASN A 67 -2.12 -7.13 -1.33
CA ASN A 67 -2.01 -6.09 -0.32
C ASN A 67 -2.83 -6.48 0.91
N LYS A 68 -2.14 -6.74 2.01
CA LYS A 68 -2.74 -7.20 3.26
C LYS A 68 -2.59 -6.15 4.34
N HIS A 69 -3.70 -5.60 4.78
CA HIS A 69 -3.75 -4.66 5.88
C HIS A 69 -4.32 -5.32 7.13
N TYR A 70 -3.61 -5.15 8.23
CA TYR A 70 -4.08 -5.56 9.55
C TYR A 70 -4.07 -4.34 10.45
N ARG A 71 -5.20 -4.07 11.08
CA ARG A 71 -5.34 -2.98 12.01
C ARG A 71 -6.04 -3.44 13.27
N PHE A 72 -5.47 -3.05 14.40
CA PHE A 72 -6.06 -3.22 15.70
C PHE A 72 -5.97 -1.92 16.47
N ASP A 73 -7.10 -1.43 16.97
CA ASP A 73 -7.20 -0.26 17.84
C ASP A 73 -7.88 -0.69 19.12
N GLY A 74 -7.23 -0.52 20.26
CA GLY A 74 -7.77 -0.83 21.57
C GLY A 74 -7.57 0.34 22.54
N LYS A 75 -8.55 0.62 23.38
CA LYS A 75 -8.46 1.61 24.46
C LYS A 75 -9.07 1.03 25.73
N PHE A 76 -8.31 1.11 26.80
CA PHE A 76 -8.76 0.80 28.17
C PHE A 76 -8.73 2.09 28.98
N PHE A 77 -9.68 2.24 29.88
CA PHE A 77 -9.69 3.35 30.82
C PHE A 77 -10.23 2.91 32.16
N GLY A 78 -9.77 3.57 33.21
CA GLY A 78 -10.29 3.49 34.54
C GLY A 78 -10.59 4.89 35.06
N GLU A 79 -11.66 5.03 35.84
CA GLU A 79 -12.05 6.27 36.49
C GLU A 79 -12.31 5.99 37.96
N ILE A 80 -11.81 6.85 38.84
CA ILE A 80 -12.05 6.79 40.29
C ILE A 80 -12.45 8.15 40.82
N ASP A 81 -13.41 8.16 41.73
CA ASP A 81 -13.73 9.32 42.56
C ASP A 81 -12.82 9.29 43.79
N ILE A 82 -11.84 10.21 43.86
CA ILE A 82 -10.88 10.26 44.96
C ILE A 82 -11.54 10.84 46.23
N ILE A 83 -12.24 11.95 46.04
CA ILE A 83 -13.11 12.58 47.04
C ILE A 83 -14.30 13.20 46.32
N LYS A 84 -15.28 13.67 47.06
CA LYS A 84 -16.46 14.34 46.48
C LYS A 84 -16.05 15.49 45.56
N GLY A 85 -16.43 15.37 44.30
CA GLY A 85 -16.12 16.32 43.22
C GLY A 85 -14.76 16.15 42.58
N LEU A 86 -13.83 15.35 43.11
CA LEU A 86 -12.51 15.11 42.51
C LEU A 86 -12.46 13.71 41.85
N LYS A 87 -12.34 13.70 40.53
CA LYS A 87 -12.25 12.49 39.69
C LYS A 87 -10.90 12.39 39.02
N PHE A 88 -10.35 11.22 39.03
CA PHE A 88 -9.18 10.88 38.23
C PHE A 88 -9.53 9.80 37.19
N ARG A 89 -9.19 10.09 35.95
CA ARG A 89 -9.35 9.15 34.85
C ARG A 89 -8.00 8.91 34.19
N SER A 90 -7.65 7.63 34.06
CA SER A 90 -6.47 7.21 33.30
C SER A 90 -6.91 6.33 32.14
N SER A 91 -6.33 6.53 30.99
CA SER A 91 -6.59 5.71 29.80
C SER A 91 -5.30 5.32 29.10
N LEU A 92 -5.28 4.11 28.55
CA LEU A 92 -4.21 3.56 27.73
C LEU A 92 -4.81 3.09 26.41
N ALA A 93 -4.35 3.65 25.31
CA ALA A 93 -4.70 3.21 23.97
C ALA A 93 -3.49 2.57 23.30
N TYR A 94 -3.75 1.52 22.56
CA TYR A 94 -2.79 0.81 21.72
C TYR A 94 -3.34 0.71 20.31
N LYS A 95 -2.53 1.15 19.33
CA LYS A 95 -2.84 1.02 17.92
C LYS A 95 -1.75 0.17 17.28
N TYR A 96 -2.16 -0.75 16.46
CA TYR A 96 -1.31 -1.62 15.65
C TYR A 96 -1.78 -1.54 14.21
N TYR A 97 -0.85 -1.25 13.33
CA TYR A 97 -1.09 -1.25 11.89
C TYR A 97 0.04 -2.00 11.19
N MET A 98 -0.32 -2.95 10.36
CA MET A 98 0.62 -3.70 9.53
C MET A 98 0.11 -3.69 8.09
N ASN A 99 1.03 -3.48 7.17
CA ASN A 99 0.77 -3.49 5.73
C ASN A 99 1.81 -4.34 5.02
N ASP A 100 1.38 -5.46 4.45
CA ASP A 100 2.19 -6.34 3.62
C ASP A 100 1.76 -6.21 2.17
N VAL A 101 2.70 -5.87 1.30
CA VAL A 101 2.43 -5.70 -0.13
C VAL A 101 3.43 -6.54 -0.93
N THR A 102 2.92 -7.56 -1.60
CA THR A 102 3.68 -8.32 -2.59
C THR A 102 3.29 -7.85 -3.98
N THR A 103 4.27 -7.39 -4.75
CA THR A 103 4.06 -6.91 -6.12
C THR A 103 4.95 -7.68 -7.07
N PHE A 104 4.36 -8.31 -8.08
CA PHE A 104 5.09 -8.97 -9.15
C PHE A 104 4.87 -8.27 -10.49
N ASN A 105 5.97 -7.83 -11.09
CA ASN A 105 5.99 -7.27 -12.44
C ASN A 105 6.51 -8.35 -13.40
N PRO A 106 5.67 -8.90 -14.27
CA PRO A 106 6.06 -9.97 -15.17
C PRO A 106 7.02 -9.50 -16.27
N LYS A 107 7.67 -10.44 -16.93
CA LYS A 107 8.54 -10.25 -18.10
C LYS A 107 7.70 -9.95 -19.34
N ASN A 108 6.96 -8.88 -19.32
CA ASN A 108 5.83 -8.70 -20.22
C ASN A 108 6.00 -7.63 -21.28
N ASN A 109 7.20 -7.31 -21.64
CA ASN A 109 7.38 -6.24 -22.60
C ASN A 109 7.74 -6.76 -23.99
N VAL A 110 7.47 -8.03 -24.27
CA VAL A 110 7.47 -8.53 -25.64
C VAL A 110 6.15 -8.11 -26.29
N ARG A 111 6.20 -7.10 -27.12
CA ARG A 111 5.07 -6.69 -27.95
C ARG A 111 5.14 -7.43 -29.25
N TYR A 112 3.99 -7.82 -29.76
CA TYR A 112 3.87 -8.58 -30.99
C TYR A 112 3.03 -7.77 -31.99
N ASP A 113 3.41 -7.83 -33.27
CA ASP A 113 2.57 -7.37 -34.37
C ASP A 113 1.42 -8.33 -34.64
N ALA A 114 0.57 -7.99 -35.61
CA ALA A 114 -0.57 -8.84 -36.01
C ALA A 114 -0.10 -10.18 -36.62
N GLU A 115 1.09 -10.25 -37.14
CA GLU A 115 1.73 -11.41 -37.74
C GLU A 115 2.40 -12.31 -36.69
N GLY A 116 2.57 -11.82 -35.46
CA GLY A 116 3.17 -12.55 -34.35
C GLY A 116 4.69 -12.34 -34.22
N ASN A 117 5.26 -11.35 -34.90
CA ASN A 117 6.67 -11.03 -34.74
C ASN A 117 6.89 -10.17 -33.49
N ALA A 118 7.94 -10.44 -32.76
CA ALA A 118 8.30 -9.67 -31.57
C ALA A 118 8.84 -8.27 -31.97
N LEU A 119 8.16 -7.22 -31.55
CA LEU A 119 8.53 -5.81 -31.83
C LEU A 119 9.54 -5.25 -30.84
N THR A 120 9.48 -5.68 -29.61
CA THR A 120 10.42 -5.29 -28.56
C THR A 120 10.62 -6.42 -27.55
N THR A 121 11.87 -6.60 -27.14
CA THR A 121 12.21 -7.46 -26.00
C THR A 121 12.64 -6.58 -24.85
N VAL A 122 12.03 -6.69 -23.69
CA VAL A 122 12.45 -5.87 -22.58
C VAL A 122 12.29 -6.54 -21.25
N GLY A 123 13.33 -6.38 -20.45
CA GLY A 123 13.32 -6.46 -19.01
C GLY A 123 13.31 -7.87 -18.46
N THR A 124 13.61 -7.91 -17.20
CA THR A 124 13.46 -9.06 -16.31
C THR A 124 12.19 -8.90 -15.52
N ASN A 125 11.52 -9.99 -15.22
CA ASN A 125 10.45 -10.00 -14.24
C ASN A 125 11.01 -9.66 -12.85
N LYS A 126 10.19 -9.02 -12.04
CA LYS A 126 10.60 -8.50 -10.73
C LYS A 126 9.51 -8.76 -9.70
N LEU A 127 9.89 -9.34 -8.58
CA LEU A 127 9.09 -9.43 -7.37
C LEU A 127 9.59 -8.41 -6.37
N THR A 128 8.67 -7.71 -5.72
CA THR A 128 8.96 -6.78 -4.62
C THR A 128 8.03 -7.11 -3.47
N ASP A 129 8.60 -7.37 -2.30
CA ASP A 129 7.90 -7.50 -1.04
C ASP A 129 8.17 -6.28 -0.18
N TYR A 130 7.11 -5.68 0.30
CA TYR A 130 7.10 -4.51 1.17
C TYR A 130 6.37 -4.87 2.45
N HIS A 131 7.02 -4.64 3.57
CA HIS A 131 6.45 -4.82 4.90
C HIS A 131 6.55 -3.52 5.67
N TYR A 132 5.43 -3.07 6.23
CA TYR A 132 5.34 -1.90 7.08
C TYR A 132 4.59 -2.25 8.35
N LEU A 133 5.18 -1.93 9.49
CA LEU A 133 4.61 -2.12 10.81
C LEU A 133 4.64 -0.79 11.56
N GLU A 134 3.51 -0.38 12.11
CA GLU A 134 3.39 0.78 13.00
C GLU A 134 2.69 0.41 14.28
N THR A 135 3.26 0.83 15.39
CA THR A 135 2.66 0.69 16.71
C THR A 135 2.61 2.05 17.40
N THR A 136 1.46 2.39 17.99
CA THR A 136 1.28 3.62 18.74
C THR A 136 0.71 3.32 20.11
N TYR A 137 1.35 3.86 21.13
CA TYR A 137 0.88 3.86 22.52
C TYR A 137 0.47 5.27 22.91
N ILE A 138 -0.69 5.41 23.52
CA ILE A 138 -1.20 6.69 24.03
C ILE A 138 -1.63 6.46 25.47
N ASN A 139 -1.03 7.22 26.39
CA ASN A 139 -1.46 7.28 27.77
C ASN A 139 -1.99 8.67 28.09
N GLU A 140 -3.22 8.74 28.60
CA GLU A 140 -3.86 9.99 28.96
C GLU A 140 -4.31 9.90 30.43
N ASN A 141 -3.98 10.93 31.21
CA ASN A 141 -4.37 11.07 32.60
C ASN A 141 -5.09 12.40 32.78
N ILE A 142 -6.29 12.40 33.31
CA ILE A 142 -7.14 13.54 33.47
C ILE A 142 -7.62 13.61 34.92
N LEU A 143 -7.43 14.74 35.53
CA LEU A 143 -7.96 15.09 36.88
C LEU A 143 -9.01 16.19 36.72
N THR A 144 -10.21 15.94 37.20
CA THR A 144 -11.31 16.90 37.18
C THR A 144 -11.77 17.17 38.60
N TYR A 145 -11.94 18.45 38.95
CA TYR A 145 -12.42 18.85 40.28
C TYR A 145 -13.59 19.82 40.16
N ASP A 146 -14.74 19.37 40.63
CA ASP A 146 -15.98 20.16 40.74
C ASP A 146 -16.21 20.57 42.17
N PHE A 147 -16.25 21.89 42.44
CA PHE A 147 -16.53 22.41 43.76
C PHE A 147 -17.32 23.72 43.70
N SER A 148 -17.95 24.06 44.80
CA SER A 148 -18.72 25.30 44.91
C SER A 148 -18.30 26.09 46.15
N VAL A 149 -18.19 27.41 45.99
CA VAL A 149 -17.90 28.35 47.08
C VAL A 149 -18.99 29.43 47.09
N GLY A 150 -19.85 29.38 48.10
CA GLY A 150 -21.01 30.27 48.19
C GLY A 150 -22.00 30.03 47.04
N LYS A 151 -22.19 31.04 46.17
CA LYS A 151 -23.08 30.96 45.00
C LYS A 151 -22.33 30.63 43.71
N HIS A 152 -21.03 30.41 43.76
CA HIS A 152 -20.18 30.17 42.61
C HIS A 152 -19.83 28.67 42.50
N SER A 153 -19.94 28.14 41.32
CA SER A 153 -19.52 26.74 40.98
C SER A 153 -18.31 26.80 40.06
N PHE A 154 -17.32 25.98 40.37
CA PHE A 154 -16.07 25.86 39.60
C PHE A 154 -15.89 24.45 39.13
N ASN A 155 -15.40 24.32 37.89
CA ASN A 155 -14.91 23.10 37.32
C ASN A 155 -13.45 23.32 36.90
N LEU A 156 -12.53 22.53 37.47
CA LEU A 156 -11.11 22.58 37.16
C LEU A 156 -10.73 21.27 36.48
N LEU A 157 -9.94 21.36 35.41
CA LEU A 157 -9.42 20.22 34.68
C LEU A 157 -7.91 20.37 34.55
N ALA A 158 -7.18 19.28 34.88
CA ALA A 158 -5.77 19.11 34.58
C ALA A 158 -5.59 17.81 33.82
N GLY A 159 -4.80 17.87 32.74
CA GLY A 159 -4.57 16.68 31.89
C GLY A 159 -3.12 16.57 31.50
N HIS A 160 -2.69 15.32 31.32
CA HIS A 160 -1.39 14.96 30.79
C HIS A 160 -1.56 13.82 29.79
N SER A 161 -0.93 13.93 28.62
CA SER A 161 -0.95 12.92 27.58
C SER A 161 0.47 12.66 27.08
N ILE A 162 0.78 11.38 26.89
CA ILE A 162 2.01 10.93 26.23
C ILE A 162 1.59 10.04 25.08
N GLN A 163 2.21 10.25 23.92
CA GLN A 163 2.07 9.37 22.75
C GLN A 163 3.46 8.97 22.31
N ALA A 164 3.65 7.69 22.06
CA ALA A 164 4.86 7.15 21.43
C ALA A 164 4.45 6.34 20.22
N THR A 165 5.07 6.60 19.07
CA THR A 165 4.85 5.88 17.82
C THR A 165 6.18 5.31 17.36
N ARG A 166 6.15 4.03 17.01
CA ARG A 166 7.27 3.32 16.40
C ARG A 166 6.80 2.70 15.09
N TRP A 167 7.63 2.82 14.06
CA TRP A 167 7.41 2.14 12.80
C TRP A 167 8.68 1.45 12.31
N ASP A 168 8.48 0.34 11.63
CA ASP A 168 9.50 -0.44 10.95
C ASP A 168 9.05 -0.66 9.50
N LYS A 169 9.99 -0.48 8.57
CA LYS A 169 9.77 -0.67 7.14
C LYS A 169 10.87 -1.56 6.57
N ASN A 170 10.47 -2.59 5.83
CA ASN A 170 11.38 -3.45 5.08
C ASN A 170 10.88 -3.59 3.64
N GLU A 171 11.81 -3.55 2.70
CA GLU A 171 11.53 -3.78 1.29
C GLU A 171 12.63 -4.65 0.71
N ALA A 172 12.24 -5.69 0.01
CA ALA A 172 13.15 -6.56 -0.71
C ALA A 172 12.63 -6.80 -2.12
N SER A 173 13.52 -6.88 -3.10
CA SER A 173 13.14 -7.22 -4.45
C SER A 173 14.15 -8.14 -5.12
N LYS A 174 13.64 -9.01 -5.99
CA LYS A 174 14.42 -9.91 -6.83
C LYS A 174 13.93 -9.89 -8.27
N GLN A 175 14.83 -10.23 -9.16
CA GLN A 175 14.58 -10.32 -10.60
C GLN A 175 15.01 -11.68 -11.15
N GLY A 176 14.66 -11.95 -12.41
CA GLY A 176 15.13 -13.11 -13.14
C GLY A 176 14.42 -14.41 -12.75
N PHE A 177 13.11 -14.35 -12.58
CA PHE A 177 12.28 -15.54 -12.36
C PHE A 177 12.14 -16.36 -13.64
N ALA A 178 12.15 -17.68 -13.50
CA ALA A 178 12.03 -18.60 -14.63
C ALA A 178 10.67 -18.45 -15.35
N THR A 179 9.61 -18.17 -14.59
CA THR A 179 8.25 -17.95 -15.11
C THR A 179 7.59 -16.77 -14.38
N ASP A 180 6.53 -16.23 -14.98
CA ASP A 180 5.76 -15.11 -14.39
C ASP A 180 4.69 -15.57 -13.39
N ASN A 181 4.69 -16.85 -13.01
CA ASN A 181 3.71 -17.42 -12.07
C ASN A 181 4.35 -17.81 -10.72
N ILE A 182 5.60 -17.42 -10.47
CA ILE A 182 6.31 -17.68 -9.22
C ILE A 182 6.36 -16.37 -8.44
N TYR A 183 5.68 -16.31 -7.30
CA TYR A 183 5.58 -15.13 -6.42
C TYR A 183 6.32 -15.32 -5.10
N GLU A 184 7.40 -16.14 -5.13
CA GLU A 184 8.25 -16.40 -3.98
C GLU A 184 9.65 -15.84 -4.23
N MET A 185 10.24 -15.19 -3.23
CA MET A 185 11.55 -14.53 -3.37
C MET A 185 12.67 -15.48 -3.81
N ASP A 186 12.64 -16.74 -3.40
CA ASP A 186 13.66 -17.71 -3.75
C ASP A 186 13.65 -18.08 -5.23
N GLY A 187 12.53 -17.88 -5.94
CA GLY A 187 12.41 -18.15 -7.37
C GLY A 187 13.22 -17.20 -8.25
N GLY A 188 13.66 -16.07 -7.72
CA GLY A 188 14.48 -15.11 -8.44
C GLY A 188 15.97 -15.42 -8.40
N THR A 189 16.66 -15.23 -9.52
CA THR A 189 18.09 -15.53 -9.67
C THR A 189 18.99 -14.32 -9.40
N MET A 190 18.46 -13.09 -9.49
CA MET A 190 19.22 -11.86 -9.33
C MET A 190 18.64 -11.02 -8.18
N ASN A 191 19.49 -10.64 -7.22
CA ASN A 191 19.13 -9.66 -6.20
C ASN A 191 19.08 -8.27 -6.83
N ASP A 192 18.02 -7.53 -6.55
CA ASP A 192 17.85 -6.17 -7.04
C ASP A 192 18.02 -5.16 -5.90
N HIS A 193 17.27 -5.32 -4.83
CA HIS A 193 17.25 -4.34 -3.76
C HIS A 193 16.82 -4.93 -2.42
N VAL A 194 17.47 -4.50 -1.34
CA VAL A 194 17.03 -4.79 0.02
C VAL A 194 17.25 -3.53 0.85
N THR A 195 16.18 -3.02 1.47
CA THR A 195 16.25 -1.90 2.41
C THR A 195 15.44 -2.17 3.64
N GLY A 196 15.87 -1.57 4.75
CA GLY A 196 15.11 -1.52 5.99
C GLY A 196 15.31 -0.18 6.66
N SER A 197 14.29 0.32 7.32
CA SER A 197 14.35 1.51 8.16
C SER A 197 13.37 1.38 9.32
N ALA A 198 13.73 1.99 10.44
CA ALA A 198 12.90 2.04 11.63
C ALA A 198 13.03 3.41 12.27
N GLU A 199 11.97 3.90 12.89
CA GLU A 199 11.96 5.15 13.63
C GLU A 199 11.03 5.05 14.84
N GLU A 200 11.40 5.75 15.90
CA GLU A 200 10.58 5.92 17.08
C GLU A 200 10.45 7.42 17.38
N SER A 201 9.23 7.87 17.60
CA SER A 201 8.91 9.25 17.98
C SER A 201 8.01 9.28 19.20
N SER A 202 8.24 10.26 20.07
CA SER A 202 7.49 10.46 21.32
C SER A 202 7.12 11.93 21.51
#